data_48920b852635018223c2e78c6fd982f9
#
_entry.id   48920b852635018223c2e78c6fd982f9
#
_cell.length_a   1.000
_cell.length_b   1.000
_cell.length_c   1.000
_cell.angle_alpha   90.00
_cell.angle_beta   90.00
_cell.angle_gamma   90.00
#
_symmetry.space_group_name_H-M   'P 1'
#
loop_
_entity.id
_entity.type
_entity.pdbx_description
1 polymer ?
#
loop_
_entity_poly.entity_id
_entity_poly.type
_entity_poly.pdbx_seq_one_letter_code
_entity_poly.pdbx_strand_id
1 'polypeptide(L)'
;MPDVHAGTGCTIGTTMTISGKAIPNLVGVDIGCGMETILLKEKHIELQKLDKLIYEKILSGFNIRDKAHRYSQKIDLTQLYCYEHINPIRAELSIGTLGGGNHFIEADKGSDGSIYIVIHSGSRHLGVETAKYYQEQAYKKLNKCSQKE
;
A
#
# COMPACT_ATOMS: atom_id res chain seq x y z
N MET A 1 -2.41 -11.17 -15.29
CA MET A 1 -2.02 -11.44 -13.89
C MET A 1 -3.11 -12.26 -13.22
N PRO A 2 -2.79 -13.19 -12.29
CA PRO A 2 -3.81 -14.10 -11.72
C PRO A 2 -4.88 -13.38 -10.88
N ASP A 3 -4.57 -12.25 -10.30
CA ASP A 3 -5.52 -11.44 -9.49
C ASP A 3 -6.15 -10.31 -10.32
N VAL A 4 -6.93 -10.68 -11.34
CA VAL A 4 -7.63 -9.73 -12.21
C VAL A 4 -9.02 -9.43 -11.66
N HIS A 5 -9.29 -8.17 -11.31
CA HIS A 5 -10.58 -7.74 -10.77
C HIS A 5 -10.96 -6.33 -11.20
N ALA A 6 -12.19 -5.93 -10.93
CA ALA A 6 -12.70 -4.62 -11.33
C ALA A 6 -11.96 -3.46 -10.65
N GLY A 7 -11.58 -2.46 -11.43
CA GLY A 7 -10.98 -1.21 -10.98
C GLY A 7 -11.66 0.02 -11.58
N THR A 8 -11.37 1.18 -11.03
CA THR A 8 -11.90 2.44 -11.54
C THR A 8 -11.08 2.90 -12.75
N GLY A 9 -11.69 2.88 -13.93
CA GLY A 9 -11.07 3.31 -15.19
C GLY A 9 -10.34 2.22 -15.97
N CYS A 10 -9.91 1.13 -15.32
CA CYS A 10 -9.40 -0.07 -15.98
C CYS A 10 -9.50 -1.27 -15.04
N THR A 11 -9.32 -2.47 -15.58
CA THR A 11 -9.22 -3.70 -14.81
C THR A 11 -7.89 -3.73 -14.04
N ILE A 12 -7.94 -3.98 -12.73
CA ILE A 12 -6.74 -4.21 -11.92
C ILE A 12 -6.08 -5.51 -12.36
N GLY A 13 -4.74 -5.56 -12.33
CA GLY A 13 -3.97 -6.69 -12.87
C GLY A 13 -3.72 -6.62 -14.38
N THR A 14 -4.12 -5.53 -15.04
CA THR A 14 -3.81 -5.30 -16.47
C THR A 14 -2.32 -5.02 -16.64
N THR A 15 -1.74 -5.64 -17.64
CA THR A 15 -0.40 -5.32 -18.14
C THR A 15 -0.51 -4.94 -19.61
N MET A 16 0.14 -3.85 -20.02
CA MET A 16 0.14 -3.39 -21.40
C MET A 16 1.45 -2.69 -21.76
N THR A 17 1.81 -2.75 -23.02
CA THR A 17 2.89 -1.92 -23.55
C THR A 17 2.36 -0.54 -23.90
N ILE A 18 3.02 0.49 -23.43
CA ILE A 18 2.72 1.88 -23.78
C ILE A 18 3.96 2.53 -24.39
N SER A 19 3.77 3.35 -25.42
CA SER A 19 4.84 4.08 -26.08
C SER A 19 4.39 5.51 -26.35
N GLY A 20 5.13 6.48 -25.81
CA GLY A 20 4.88 7.91 -26.01
C GLY A 20 3.55 8.44 -25.44
N LYS A 21 2.83 7.64 -24.65
CA LYS A 21 1.54 8.00 -24.05
C LYS A 21 1.51 7.61 -22.58
N ALA A 22 0.71 8.33 -21.80
CA ALA A 22 0.43 7.99 -20.40
C ALA A 22 -1.08 8.14 -20.14
N ILE A 23 -1.63 7.22 -19.36
CA ILE A 23 -3.03 7.24 -18.94
C ILE A 23 -3.04 7.39 -17.42
N PRO A 24 -3.37 8.58 -16.88
CA PRO A 24 -3.25 8.84 -15.43
C PRO A 24 -4.01 7.85 -14.55
N ASN A 25 -5.19 7.39 -14.98
CA ASN A 25 -6.01 6.43 -14.22
C ASN A 25 -5.40 5.02 -14.12
N LEU A 26 -4.37 4.69 -14.91
CA LEU A 26 -3.72 3.38 -14.84
C LEU A 26 -2.66 3.28 -13.74
N VAL A 27 -2.37 4.37 -13.04
CA VAL A 27 -1.39 4.37 -11.93
C VAL A 27 -1.90 3.59 -10.71
N GLY A 28 -3.22 3.41 -10.61
CA GLY A 28 -3.83 2.81 -9.43
C GLY A 28 -4.11 3.83 -8.33
N VAL A 29 -4.89 3.40 -7.34
CA VAL A 29 -5.34 4.28 -6.24
C VAL A 29 -4.56 4.04 -4.93
N ASP A 30 -3.98 2.87 -4.75
CA ASP A 30 -3.15 2.54 -3.58
C ASP A 30 -1.72 2.27 -4.02
N ILE A 31 -0.99 3.35 -4.30
CA ILE A 31 0.42 3.27 -4.67
C ILE A 31 1.27 3.01 -3.44
N GLY A 32 2.34 2.21 -3.61
CA GLY A 32 3.26 1.86 -2.52
C GLY A 32 2.85 0.63 -1.73
N CYS A 33 1.97 -0.23 -2.25
CA CYS A 33 1.81 -1.58 -1.72
C CYS A 33 3.12 -2.35 -1.85
N GLY A 34 3.43 -3.12 -0.82
CA GLY A 34 4.64 -3.93 -0.77
C GLY A 34 4.42 -5.23 -0.03
N MET A 35 5.33 -6.15 -0.26
CA MET A 35 5.37 -7.43 0.44
C MET A 35 6.67 -7.56 1.21
N GLU A 36 6.57 -8.00 2.45
CA GLU A 36 7.70 -8.36 3.30
C GLU A 36 7.61 -9.84 3.62
N THR A 37 8.73 -10.55 3.48
CA THR A 37 8.82 -11.97 3.82
C THR A 37 9.90 -12.18 4.85
N ILE A 38 9.54 -12.77 5.98
CA ILE A 38 10.41 -12.98 7.13
C ILE A 38 10.58 -14.47 7.33
N LEU A 39 11.81 -14.96 7.18
CA LEU A 39 12.16 -16.34 7.55
C LEU A 39 12.28 -16.45 9.07
N LEU A 40 11.49 -17.31 9.68
CA LEU A 40 11.57 -17.58 11.11
C LEU A 40 12.72 -18.55 11.41
N LYS A 41 13.32 -18.40 12.58
CA LYS A 41 14.30 -19.37 13.12
C LYS A 41 13.62 -20.64 13.59
N GLU A 42 12.39 -20.51 14.05
CA GLU A 42 11.54 -21.58 14.53
C GLU A 42 11.07 -22.46 13.36
N LYS A 43 11.07 -23.77 13.56
CA LYS A 43 10.54 -24.74 12.60
C LYS A 43 9.09 -25.14 12.89
N HIS A 44 8.51 -24.57 13.93
CA HIS A 44 7.12 -24.78 14.34
C HIS A 44 6.57 -23.52 14.96
N ILE A 45 5.31 -23.18 14.63
CA ILE A 45 4.56 -22.08 15.22
C ILE A 45 3.18 -22.55 15.63
N GLU A 46 2.66 -21.96 16.69
CA GLU A 46 1.29 -22.15 17.15
C GLU A 46 0.37 -21.16 16.38
N LEU A 47 -0.27 -21.64 15.33
CA LEU A 47 -1.11 -20.78 14.46
C LEU A 47 -2.20 -20.05 15.22
N GLN A 48 -2.86 -20.70 16.18
CA GLN A 48 -3.89 -20.07 17.02
C GLN A 48 -3.34 -18.92 17.86
N LYS A 49 -2.12 -19.05 18.35
CA LYS A 49 -1.45 -17.99 19.11
C LYS A 49 -1.04 -16.84 18.22
N LEU A 50 -0.56 -17.15 17.02
CA LEU A 50 -0.24 -16.12 16.00
C LEU A 50 -1.49 -15.35 15.61
N ASP A 51 -2.58 -16.04 15.28
CA ASP A 51 -3.87 -15.43 14.92
C ASP A 51 -4.38 -14.49 16.03
N LYS A 52 -4.36 -14.96 17.27
CA LYS A 52 -4.74 -14.15 18.42
C LYS A 52 -3.87 -12.90 18.56
N LEU A 53 -2.54 -13.02 18.39
CA LEU A 53 -1.63 -11.88 18.46
C LEU A 53 -1.88 -10.87 17.35
N ILE A 54 -2.12 -11.33 16.11
CA ILE A 54 -2.48 -10.47 14.99
C ILE A 54 -3.76 -9.72 15.31
N TYR A 55 -4.82 -10.43 15.73
CA TYR A 55 -6.10 -9.84 16.07
C TYR A 55 -6.00 -8.78 17.18
N GLU A 56 -5.24 -9.04 18.24
CA GLU A 56 -5.12 -8.15 19.39
C GLU A 56 -4.15 -6.97 19.17
N LYS A 57 -3.14 -7.13 18.31
CA LYS A 57 -2.03 -6.16 18.22
C LYS A 57 -1.95 -5.41 16.91
N ILE A 58 -2.53 -5.93 15.85
CA ILE A 58 -2.44 -5.35 14.51
C ILE A 58 -3.76 -4.71 14.13
N LEU A 59 -3.77 -3.39 14.09
CA LEU A 59 -4.93 -2.64 13.62
C LEU A 59 -5.12 -2.84 12.11
N SER A 60 -6.36 -3.05 11.68
CA SER A 60 -6.71 -3.31 10.28
C SER A 60 -7.87 -2.42 9.80
N GLY A 61 -8.18 -2.50 8.51
CA GLY A 61 -9.21 -1.67 7.89
C GLY A 61 -8.84 -0.19 7.93
N PHE A 62 -9.76 0.63 8.38
CA PHE A 62 -9.58 2.09 8.52
C PHE A 62 -8.96 2.51 9.85
N ASN A 63 -8.75 1.56 10.76
CA ASN A 63 -8.20 1.84 12.08
C ASN A 63 -6.73 2.26 11.98
N ILE A 64 -6.37 3.25 12.76
CA ILE A 64 -5.00 3.77 12.89
C ILE A 64 -4.65 3.84 14.37
N ARG A 65 -3.39 4.07 14.67
CA ARG A 65 -2.87 4.15 16.04
C ARG A 65 -3.29 5.45 16.70
N ASP A 66 -3.45 5.43 18.02
CA ASP A 66 -3.68 6.64 18.82
C ASP A 66 -2.40 7.46 19.01
N LYS A 67 -1.24 6.80 18.89
CA LYS A 67 0.09 7.42 19.00
C LYS A 67 0.99 6.94 17.89
N ALA A 68 1.80 7.85 17.35
CA ALA A 68 2.78 7.54 16.31
C ALA A 68 3.74 6.43 16.76
N HIS A 69 4.03 5.52 15.87
CA HIS A 69 5.01 4.46 16.12
C HIS A 69 6.43 5.05 16.09
N ARG A 70 7.35 4.51 16.90
CA ARG A 70 8.74 4.98 16.96
C ARG A 70 9.45 5.09 15.60
N TYR A 71 9.03 4.33 14.62
CA TYR A 71 9.59 4.39 13.26
C TYR A 71 9.12 5.62 12.47
N SER A 72 8.07 6.33 12.89
CA SER A 72 7.68 7.58 12.23
C SER A 72 8.80 8.61 12.24
N GLN A 73 9.61 8.63 13.30
CA GLN A 73 10.77 9.53 13.43
C GLN A 73 11.87 9.29 12.39
N LYS A 74 11.84 8.15 11.68
CA LYS A 74 12.81 7.82 10.61
C LYS A 74 12.32 8.23 9.23
N ILE A 75 11.10 8.75 9.13
CA ILE A 75 10.44 9.09 7.87
C ILE A 75 10.19 10.59 7.86
N ASP A 76 10.78 11.26 6.91
CA ASP A 76 10.57 12.69 6.70
C ASP A 76 9.58 12.90 5.54
N LEU A 77 8.31 13.06 5.87
CA LEU A 77 7.25 13.27 4.90
C LEU A 77 7.36 14.64 4.19
N THR A 78 8.10 15.60 4.76
CA THR A 78 8.25 16.93 4.14
C THR A 78 9.03 16.89 2.83
N GLN A 79 9.75 15.79 2.56
CA GLN A 79 10.44 15.57 1.29
C GLN A 79 9.49 15.22 0.13
N LEU A 80 8.22 14.94 0.40
CA LEU A 80 7.24 14.67 -0.64
C LEU A 80 6.81 15.97 -1.34
N TYR A 81 6.91 16.02 -2.65
CA TYR A 81 6.41 17.17 -3.45
C TYR A 81 4.93 17.47 -3.22
N CYS A 82 4.15 16.47 -2.83
CA CYS A 82 2.73 16.61 -2.52
C CYS A 82 2.45 16.83 -1.03
N TYR A 83 3.44 17.16 -0.20
CA TYR A 83 3.30 17.28 1.25
C TYR A 83 2.12 18.15 1.69
N GLU A 84 1.93 19.30 1.06
CA GLU A 84 0.82 20.23 1.34
C GLU A 84 -0.58 19.67 0.96
N HIS A 85 -0.63 18.53 0.29
CA HIS A 85 -1.85 17.89 -0.22
C HIS A 85 -2.14 16.53 0.42
N ILE A 86 -1.41 16.16 1.45
CA ILE A 86 -1.58 14.92 2.20
C ILE A 86 -1.92 15.22 3.66
N ASN A 87 -2.40 14.20 4.36
CA ASN A 87 -2.57 14.26 5.82
C ASN A 87 -1.38 13.58 6.52
N PRO A 88 -0.33 14.33 6.92
CA PRO A 88 0.87 13.75 7.50
C PRO A 88 0.60 13.08 8.85
N ILE A 89 -0.30 13.62 9.67
CA ILE A 89 -0.68 13.03 10.97
C ILE A 89 -1.28 11.64 10.75
N ARG A 90 -2.21 11.51 9.78
CA ARG A 90 -2.80 10.21 9.45
C ARG A 90 -1.75 9.22 8.92
N ALA A 91 -0.83 9.67 8.10
CA ALA A 91 0.25 8.85 7.58
C ALA A 91 1.13 8.30 8.72
N GLU A 92 1.56 9.15 9.65
CA GLU A 92 2.36 8.76 10.81
C GLU A 92 1.63 7.78 11.74
N LEU A 93 0.35 8.03 12.04
CA LEU A 93 -0.48 7.15 12.87
C LEU A 93 -0.81 5.82 12.20
N SER A 94 -0.67 5.71 10.89
CA SER A 94 -0.92 4.50 10.13
C SER A 94 0.25 3.52 10.11
N ILE A 95 1.45 3.95 10.51
CA ILE A 95 2.64 3.08 10.54
C ILE A 95 2.43 1.91 11.50
N GLY A 96 2.68 0.69 11.00
CA GLY A 96 2.49 -0.54 11.76
C GLY A 96 1.02 -0.98 11.86
N THR A 97 0.15 -0.50 10.97
CA THR A 97 -1.20 -1.03 10.78
C THR A 97 -1.27 -1.82 9.47
N LEU A 98 -2.11 -2.84 9.40
CA LEU A 98 -2.21 -3.70 8.22
C LEU A 98 -2.98 -3.03 7.07
N GLY A 99 -4.08 -2.37 7.37
CA GLY A 99 -5.00 -1.87 6.35
C GLY A 99 -6.11 -2.85 6.02
N GLY A 100 -6.74 -2.61 4.88
CA GLY A 100 -7.87 -3.40 4.40
C GLY A 100 -7.72 -3.74 2.92
N GLY A 101 -8.79 -4.26 2.32
CA GLY A 101 -8.77 -4.74 0.95
C GLY A 101 -8.05 -6.07 0.83
N ASN A 102 -7.06 -6.15 -0.05
CA ASN A 102 -6.26 -7.35 -0.29
C ASN A 102 -5.00 -7.44 0.60
N HIS A 103 -4.90 -6.66 1.66
CA HIS A 103 -3.79 -6.74 2.61
C HIS A 103 -3.95 -7.94 3.54
N PHE A 104 -2.85 -8.62 3.82
CA PHE A 104 -2.85 -9.85 4.63
C PHE A 104 -1.56 -10.05 5.41
N ILE A 105 -1.63 -10.91 6.41
CA ILE A 105 -0.51 -11.52 7.09
C ILE A 105 -0.75 -13.02 7.04
N GLU A 106 0.19 -13.78 6.51
CA GLU A 106 0.09 -15.23 6.43
C GLU A 106 1.36 -15.92 6.92
N ALA A 107 1.23 -17.19 7.26
CA ALA A 107 2.34 -18.03 7.66
C ALA A 107 2.45 -19.21 6.70
N ASP A 108 3.56 -19.27 5.98
CA ASP A 108 3.84 -20.28 4.98
C ASP A 108 4.87 -21.28 5.46
N LYS A 109 4.73 -22.51 4.99
CA LYS A 109 5.70 -23.57 5.22
C LYS A 109 6.36 -23.97 3.92
N GLY A 110 7.67 -23.79 3.85
CA GLY A 110 8.48 -24.24 2.73
C GLY A 110 8.61 -25.77 2.67
N SER A 111 8.98 -26.28 1.51
CA SER A 111 9.22 -27.72 1.30
C SER A 111 10.36 -28.28 2.18
N ASP A 112 11.28 -27.44 2.59
CA ASP A 112 12.39 -27.74 3.52
C ASP A 112 11.98 -27.67 5.00
N GLY A 113 10.69 -27.40 5.28
CA GLY A 113 10.14 -27.22 6.61
C GLY A 113 10.39 -25.84 7.25
N SER A 114 10.98 -24.93 6.52
CA SER A 114 11.13 -23.53 6.97
C SER A 114 9.78 -22.81 7.07
N ILE A 115 9.65 -21.93 8.04
CA ILE A 115 8.44 -21.14 8.26
C ILE A 115 8.73 -19.70 7.87
N TYR A 116 7.83 -19.13 7.09
CA TYR A 116 7.87 -17.75 6.65
C TYR A 116 6.63 -17.02 7.14
N ILE A 117 6.80 -15.77 7.57
CA ILE A 117 5.69 -14.82 7.73
C ILE A 117 5.72 -13.89 6.53
N VAL A 118 4.64 -13.85 5.80
CA VAL A 118 4.46 -12.99 4.63
C VAL A 118 3.45 -11.91 4.98
N ILE A 119 3.82 -10.66 4.75
CA ILE A 119 2.98 -9.49 5.05
C ILE A 119 2.79 -8.72 3.76
N HIS A 120 1.55 -8.59 3.31
CA HIS A 120 1.17 -7.66 2.27
C HIS A 120 0.44 -6.48 2.89
N SER A 121 1.02 -5.30 2.77
CA SER A 121 0.41 -4.06 3.24
C SER A 121 0.68 -2.93 2.25
N GLY A 122 -0.12 -1.86 2.33
CA GLY A 122 -0.01 -0.71 1.43
C GLY A 122 0.51 0.53 2.13
N SER A 123 0.56 1.61 1.35
CA SER A 123 0.95 2.94 1.81
C SER A 123 -0.07 3.57 2.76
N ARG A 124 -1.10 2.82 3.11
CA ARG A 124 -2.24 3.32 3.87
C ARG A 124 -2.87 4.47 3.08
N HIS A 125 -3.48 5.43 3.73
CA HIS A 125 -4.14 6.55 3.05
C HIS A 125 -3.17 7.47 2.30
N LEU A 126 -1.90 7.48 2.65
CA LEU A 126 -0.86 8.29 2.03
C LEU A 126 -0.74 8.06 0.51
N GLY A 127 -0.76 6.80 0.07
CA GLY A 127 -0.68 6.48 -1.36
C GLY A 127 -1.90 6.95 -2.14
N VAL A 128 -3.09 6.86 -1.55
CA VAL A 128 -4.33 7.38 -2.17
C VAL A 128 -4.25 8.89 -2.37
N GLU A 129 -3.82 9.65 -1.36
CA GLU A 129 -3.68 11.10 -1.44
C GLU A 129 -2.61 11.50 -2.46
N THR A 130 -1.48 10.82 -2.45
CA THR A 130 -0.39 11.03 -3.40
C THR A 130 -0.84 10.73 -4.85
N ALA A 131 -1.48 9.58 -5.08
CA ALA A 131 -1.99 9.21 -6.39
C ALA A 131 -3.00 10.24 -6.92
N LYS A 132 -3.94 10.66 -6.08
CA LYS A 132 -4.94 11.67 -6.42
C LYS A 132 -4.28 12.99 -6.83
N TYR A 133 -3.33 13.47 -6.04
CA TYR A 133 -2.60 14.70 -6.36
C TYR A 133 -1.96 14.64 -7.75
N TYR A 134 -1.18 13.60 -8.04
CA TYR A 134 -0.50 13.50 -9.33
C TYR A 134 -1.44 13.24 -10.51
N GLN A 135 -2.51 12.49 -10.32
CA GLN A 135 -3.54 12.31 -11.33
C GLN A 135 -4.20 13.65 -11.68
N GLU A 136 -4.56 14.46 -10.68
CA GLU A 136 -5.13 15.80 -10.90
C GLU A 136 -4.13 16.73 -11.65
N GLN A 137 -2.83 16.67 -11.30
CA GLN A 137 -1.82 17.43 -12.03
C GLN A 137 -1.69 16.99 -13.48
N ALA A 138 -1.74 15.67 -13.73
CA ALA A 138 -1.69 15.12 -15.08
C ALA A 138 -2.89 15.59 -15.92
N TYR A 139 -4.10 15.54 -15.39
CA TYR A 139 -5.30 16.03 -16.06
C TYR A 139 -5.23 17.55 -16.37
N LYS A 140 -4.77 18.34 -15.43
CA LYS A 140 -4.58 19.80 -15.66
C LYS A 140 -3.61 20.07 -16.80
N LYS A 141 -2.54 19.29 -16.93
CA LYS A 141 -1.58 19.40 -18.05
C LYS A 141 -2.19 18.96 -19.37
N LEU A 142 -2.89 17.83 -19.41
CA LEU A 142 -3.53 17.30 -20.62
C LEU A 142 -4.58 18.28 -21.16
N ASN A 143 -5.44 18.81 -20.30
CA ASN A 143 -6.47 19.78 -20.70
C ASN A 143 -5.86 21.09 -21.26
N LYS A 144 -4.71 21.53 -20.75
CA LYS A 144 -4.00 22.70 -21.30
C LYS A 144 -3.36 22.42 -22.67
N CYS A 145 -2.99 21.18 -22.95
CA CYS A 145 -2.47 20.80 -24.28
C CYS A 145 -3.59 20.74 -25.32
N SER A 146 -4.77 20.17 -24.97
CA SER A 146 -5.92 20.07 -25.87
C SER A 146 -6.58 21.42 -26.23
N GLN A 147 -6.30 22.47 -25.47
CA GLN A 147 -6.79 23.84 -25.78
C GLN A 147 -5.84 24.64 -26.70
N LYS A 148 -4.71 24.08 -27.08
CA LYS A 148 -3.71 24.71 -27.96
C LYS A 148 -3.69 24.15 -29.38
N GLU A 149 -4.51 23.15 -29.69
CA GLU A 149 -4.83 22.65 -31.02
C GLU A 149 -6.17 23.22 -31.50
#